data_4b841c0fce2b4be465453b761c388147
#
_entry.id   4b841c0fce2b4be465453b761c388147
#
_cell.length_a   1.000
_cell.length_b   1.000
_cell.length_c   1.000
_cell.angle_alpha   90.00
_cell.angle_beta   90.00
_cell.angle_gamma   90.00
#
_symmetry.space_group_name_H-M   'P 1'
#
loop_
_entity.id
_entity.type
_entity.pdbx_description
1 polymer ?
#
loop_
_entity_poly.entity_id
_entity_poly.type
_entity_poly.pdbx_seq_one_letter_code
_entity_poly.pdbx_strand_id
1 'polypeptide(L)'
;KNNQLIKTLVPLGDIYVNDAFSVSHRDQTSITQFPKYLPHAMGRLFEKEFLSLQKLHLHNSLFILGGAKPEENLTLLKNKHILSCGYFCHLCLIAKGYKLGKQEDLLKKEIKDFPAMINQIKKYLHHIQTPTDFAVEEKGKRKEITLEQLPINKLLFDIGSKTIKQYTKEITKATSIFYKGPSGLYTDK
;
A
#
# COMPACT_ATOMS: atom_id res chain seq x y z
N LYS A 1 12.18 31.11 -8.11
CA LYS A 1 11.27 31.06 -9.27
C LYS A 1 10.05 31.90 -8.97
N ASN A 2 9.71 32.82 -9.87
CA ASN A 2 8.58 33.76 -9.77
C ASN A 2 7.27 32.93 -9.82
N ASN A 3 6.66 32.65 -8.66
CA ASN A 3 5.49 31.80 -8.60
C ASN A 3 4.22 32.68 -8.70
N GLN A 4 3.55 32.62 -9.83
CA GLN A 4 2.37 33.44 -10.11
C GLN A 4 1.27 33.18 -9.08
N LEU A 5 1.12 31.93 -8.59
CA LEU A 5 0.12 31.60 -7.59
C LEU A 5 0.31 32.41 -6.29
N ILE A 6 1.55 32.51 -5.82
CA ILE A 6 1.89 33.29 -4.62
C ILE A 6 1.59 34.77 -4.82
N LYS A 7 2.00 35.34 -5.95
CA LYS A 7 1.76 36.76 -6.26
C LYS A 7 0.28 37.10 -6.32
N THR A 8 -0.52 36.17 -6.84
CA THR A 8 -1.97 36.40 -6.99
C THR A 8 -2.72 36.24 -5.70
N LEU A 9 -2.40 35.19 -4.88
CA LEU A 9 -3.24 34.82 -3.74
C LEU A 9 -2.77 35.41 -2.41
N VAL A 10 -1.47 35.64 -2.19
CA VAL A 10 -0.99 36.23 -0.94
C VAL A 10 -1.65 37.57 -0.61
N PRO A 11 -1.83 38.53 -1.57
CA PRO A 11 -2.48 39.79 -1.26
C PRO A 11 -3.97 39.71 -0.90
N LEU A 12 -4.60 38.54 -1.09
CA LEU A 12 -6.01 38.30 -0.84
C LEU A 12 -6.33 37.72 0.53
N GLY A 13 -5.30 37.42 1.33
CA GLY A 13 -5.48 36.75 2.63
C GLY A 13 -4.59 37.32 3.71
N ASP A 14 -5.09 37.29 4.94
CA ASP A 14 -4.36 37.75 6.13
C ASP A 14 -3.64 36.61 6.84
N ILE A 15 -4.10 35.39 6.68
CA ILE A 15 -3.56 34.19 7.31
C ILE A 15 -3.68 32.97 6.36
N TYR A 16 -2.69 32.11 6.39
CA TYR A 16 -2.71 30.82 5.71
C TYR A 16 -3.03 29.72 6.72
N VAL A 17 -4.05 28.89 6.43
CA VAL A 17 -4.40 27.73 7.24
C VAL A 17 -4.27 26.45 6.41
N ASN A 18 -3.39 25.53 6.82
CA ASN A 18 -3.35 24.20 6.23
C ASN A 18 -4.25 23.23 7.01
N ASP A 19 -5.37 22.84 6.42
CA ASP A 19 -6.31 21.88 7.02
C ASP A 19 -6.37 20.55 6.26
N ALA A 20 -5.37 20.29 5.39
CA ALA A 20 -5.29 19.12 4.56
C ALA A 20 -4.09 18.21 4.96
N PHE A 21 -4.28 17.37 5.98
CA PHE A 21 -3.24 16.47 6.49
C PHE A 21 -2.73 15.50 5.41
N SER A 22 -3.63 14.90 4.62
CA SER A 22 -3.31 13.87 3.62
C SER A 22 -2.32 14.32 2.54
N VAL A 23 -2.21 15.63 2.26
CA VAL A 23 -1.31 16.22 1.26
C VAL A 23 -0.14 16.99 1.87
N SER A 24 -0.05 17.08 3.18
CA SER A 24 0.96 17.89 3.90
C SER A 24 2.40 17.47 3.63
N HIS A 25 2.63 16.23 3.20
CA HIS A 25 3.94 15.67 2.84
C HIS A 25 4.45 16.13 1.47
N ARG A 26 3.62 16.82 0.66
CA ARG A 26 3.97 17.20 -0.71
C ARG A 26 4.72 18.54 -0.74
N ASP A 27 5.82 18.59 -1.48
CA ASP A 27 6.51 19.84 -1.79
C ASP A 27 5.79 20.56 -2.94
N GLN A 28 4.65 21.15 -2.62
CA GLN A 28 3.84 21.94 -3.55
C GLN A 28 3.73 23.39 -3.05
N THR A 29 3.63 24.33 -3.99
CA THR A 29 3.51 25.76 -3.68
C THR A 29 2.40 26.07 -2.69
N SER A 30 1.23 25.45 -2.85
CA SER A 30 0.08 25.64 -1.95
C SER A 30 0.31 25.16 -0.52
N ILE A 31 1.35 24.36 -0.27
CA ILE A 31 1.66 23.82 1.06
C ILE A 31 2.92 24.48 1.63
N THR A 32 4.01 24.53 0.83
CA THR A 32 5.33 24.89 1.34
C THR A 32 5.69 26.36 1.15
N GLN A 33 4.99 27.11 0.26
CA GLN A 33 5.36 28.49 -0.03
C GLN A 33 4.51 29.52 0.71
N PHE A 34 3.19 29.35 0.86
CA PHE A 34 2.34 30.33 1.55
C PHE A 34 2.79 30.62 2.99
N PRO A 35 3.24 29.64 3.79
CA PRO A 35 3.75 29.91 5.15
C PRO A 35 4.96 30.85 5.22
N LYS A 36 5.62 31.10 4.08
CA LYS A 36 6.77 32.03 4.02
C LYS A 36 6.35 33.50 3.87
N TYR A 37 5.12 33.74 3.50
CA TYR A 37 4.62 35.08 3.17
C TYR A 37 3.48 35.55 4.06
N LEU A 38 2.78 34.64 4.73
CA LEU A 38 1.65 34.93 5.59
C LEU A 38 1.85 34.31 6.98
N PRO A 39 1.29 34.91 8.02
CA PRO A 39 1.05 34.20 9.27
C PRO A 39 0.34 32.89 8.97
N HIS A 40 0.72 31.80 9.66
CA HIS A 40 0.17 30.50 9.29
C HIS A 40 -0.16 29.66 10.51
N ALA A 41 -1.14 28.77 10.34
CA ALA A 41 -1.60 27.85 11.35
C ALA A 41 -1.97 26.48 10.76
N MET A 42 -2.04 25.49 11.61
CA MET A 42 -2.64 24.21 11.34
C MET A 42 -4.16 24.32 11.52
N GLY A 43 -4.93 23.77 10.57
CA GLY A 43 -6.39 23.72 10.69
C GLY A 43 -6.84 22.62 11.68
N ARG A 44 -8.08 22.70 12.15
CA ARG A 44 -8.63 21.79 13.15
C ARG A 44 -8.78 20.34 12.68
N LEU A 45 -9.07 20.12 11.39
CA LEU A 45 -9.13 18.78 10.82
C LEU A 45 -7.74 18.15 10.79
N PHE A 46 -6.74 18.92 10.32
CA PHE A 46 -5.35 18.51 10.34
C PHE A 46 -4.89 18.13 11.75
N GLU A 47 -5.14 18.99 12.73
CA GLU A 47 -4.81 18.73 14.13
C GLU A 47 -5.46 17.44 14.65
N LYS A 48 -6.75 17.24 14.39
CA LYS A 48 -7.48 16.05 14.82
C LYS A 48 -6.90 14.77 14.21
N GLU A 49 -6.60 14.78 12.90
CA GLU A 49 -5.98 13.63 12.23
C GLU A 49 -4.57 13.36 12.78
N PHE A 50 -3.76 14.40 12.96
CA PHE A 50 -2.41 14.29 13.51
C PHE A 50 -2.41 13.72 14.93
N LEU A 51 -3.22 14.25 15.82
CA LEU A 51 -3.36 13.78 17.21
C LEU A 51 -3.91 12.34 17.28
N SER A 52 -4.80 11.97 16.33
CA SER A 52 -5.32 10.61 16.24
C SER A 52 -4.22 9.62 15.85
N LEU A 53 -3.35 10.00 14.91
CA LEU A 53 -2.21 9.17 14.50
C LEU A 53 -1.16 9.03 15.62
N GLN A 54 -0.92 10.08 16.40
CA GLN A 54 0.00 10.00 17.54
C GLN A 54 -0.43 8.99 18.61
N LYS A 55 -1.72 8.70 18.71
CA LYS A 55 -2.27 7.68 19.63
C LYS A 55 -2.12 6.26 19.14
N LEU A 56 -1.71 6.06 17.89
CA LEU A 56 -1.55 4.73 17.31
C LEU A 56 -0.28 4.07 17.83
N HIS A 57 -0.44 2.96 18.53
CA HIS A 57 0.66 2.10 18.95
C HIS A 57 0.84 0.97 17.92
N LEU A 58 1.58 1.23 16.84
CA LEU A 58 1.76 0.27 15.73
C LEU A 58 2.69 -0.89 16.05
N HIS A 59 3.36 -0.89 17.20
CA HIS A 59 4.42 -1.87 17.53
C HIS A 59 3.96 -3.34 17.50
N ASN A 60 2.71 -3.61 17.89
CA ASN A 60 2.11 -4.95 17.89
C ASN A 60 0.92 -5.07 16.95
N SER A 61 0.79 -4.16 15.98
CA SER A 61 -0.30 -4.20 15.01
C SER A 61 -0.09 -5.32 13.98
N LEU A 62 -1.20 -5.87 13.51
CA LEU A 62 -1.24 -6.69 12.32
C LEU A 62 -1.21 -5.78 11.09
N PHE A 63 -0.25 -5.99 10.20
CA PHE A 63 -0.14 -5.24 8.96
C PHE A 63 -0.74 -6.06 7.81
N ILE A 64 -1.73 -5.51 7.11
CA ILE A 64 -2.28 -6.08 5.88
C ILE A 64 -1.80 -5.20 4.73
N LEU A 65 -0.86 -5.71 3.94
CA LEU A 65 -0.17 -4.93 2.91
C LEU A 65 -0.52 -5.45 1.52
N GLY A 66 -1.14 -4.60 0.72
CA GLY A 66 -1.58 -4.87 -0.65
C GLY A 66 -1.36 -3.70 -1.59
N GLY A 67 -2.22 -3.61 -2.60
CA GLY A 67 -2.23 -2.55 -3.61
C GLY A 67 -1.31 -2.80 -4.80
N ALA A 68 -1.37 -1.88 -5.77
CA ALA A 68 -0.62 -1.92 -7.02
C ALA A 68 0.76 -1.23 -6.96
N LYS A 69 1.09 -0.57 -5.85
CA LYS A 69 2.39 0.12 -5.63
C LYS A 69 3.17 -0.58 -4.52
N PRO A 70 3.79 -1.73 -4.80
CA PRO A 70 4.43 -2.56 -3.80
C PRO A 70 5.68 -1.90 -3.18
N GLU A 71 6.33 -0.95 -3.88
CA GLU A 71 7.47 -0.18 -3.38
C GLU A 71 7.17 0.59 -2.09
N GLU A 72 5.94 1.06 -1.95
CA GLU A 72 5.51 1.78 -0.75
C GLU A 72 5.42 0.86 0.48
N ASN A 73 5.31 -0.45 0.30
CA ASN A 73 5.26 -1.42 1.38
C ASN A 73 6.65 -1.75 1.95
N LEU A 74 7.72 -1.45 1.20
CA LEU A 74 9.09 -1.78 1.62
C LEU A 74 9.50 -1.11 2.94
N THR A 75 9.01 0.09 3.21
CA THR A 75 9.27 0.82 4.45
C THR A 75 8.64 0.16 5.69
N LEU A 76 7.60 -0.66 5.46
CA LEU A 76 6.81 -1.32 6.50
C LEU A 76 7.30 -2.74 6.81
N LEU A 77 8.29 -3.27 6.08
CA LEU A 77 8.78 -4.65 6.22
C LEU A 77 9.44 -4.97 7.56
N LYS A 78 9.84 -3.96 8.31
CA LYS A 78 10.43 -4.13 9.66
C LYS A 78 9.40 -4.60 10.70
N ASN A 79 8.11 -4.52 10.39
CA ASN A 79 7.04 -4.98 11.28
C ASN A 79 6.97 -6.51 11.31
N LYS A 80 6.60 -7.09 12.45
CA LYS A 80 6.73 -8.54 12.70
C LYS A 80 5.52 -9.36 12.26
N HIS A 81 4.36 -8.73 12.00
CA HIS A 81 3.11 -9.44 11.68
C HIS A 81 2.51 -8.87 10.41
N ILE A 82 2.85 -9.46 9.27
CA ILE A 82 2.42 -8.97 7.95
C ILE A 82 1.62 -10.04 7.22
N LEU A 83 0.40 -9.73 6.81
CA LEU A 83 -0.38 -10.47 5.82
C LEU A 83 -0.22 -9.76 4.47
N SER A 84 0.32 -10.47 3.48
CA SER A 84 0.53 -9.90 2.16
C SER A 84 -0.64 -10.18 1.23
N CYS A 85 -1.01 -9.19 0.41
CA CYS A 85 -2.04 -9.29 -0.63
C CYS A 85 -1.71 -8.38 -1.83
N GLY A 86 -2.57 -8.33 -2.85
CA GLY A 86 -2.33 -7.54 -4.06
C GLY A 86 -0.99 -7.85 -4.73
N TYR A 87 -0.39 -6.90 -5.43
CA TYR A 87 0.91 -7.10 -6.08
C TYR A 87 2.04 -7.43 -5.10
N PHE A 88 1.93 -6.94 -3.87
CA PHE A 88 2.94 -7.21 -2.86
C PHE A 88 3.04 -8.71 -2.51
N CYS A 89 1.92 -9.43 -2.42
CA CYS A 89 1.97 -10.86 -2.14
C CYS A 89 2.58 -11.67 -3.30
N HIS A 90 2.38 -11.24 -4.54
CA HIS A 90 3.00 -11.88 -5.70
C HIS A 90 4.53 -11.77 -5.63
N LEU A 91 5.05 -10.59 -5.27
CA LEU A 91 6.50 -10.39 -5.08
C LEU A 91 7.04 -11.22 -3.91
N CYS A 92 6.27 -11.35 -2.82
CA CYS A 92 6.66 -12.21 -1.70
C CYS A 92 6.74 -13.69 -2.12
N LEU A 93 5.82 -14.18 -2.96
CA LEU A 93 5.86 -15.54 -3.49
C LEU A 93 7.05 -15.75 -4.43
N ILE A 94 7.35 -14.79 -5.31
CA ILE A 94 8.53 -14.82 -6.16
C ILE A 94 9.81 -14.82 -5.31
N ALA A 95 9.85 -14.02 -4.25
CA ALA A 95 10.96 -14.00 -3.31
C ALA A 95 11.13 -15.34 -2.55
N LYS A 96 10.04 -16.10 -2.35
CA LYS A 96 10.05 -17.49 -1.84
C LYS A 96 10.45 -18.54 -2.88
N GLY A 97 10.61 -18.17 -4.16
CA GLY A 97 11.02 -19.07 -5.24
C GLY A 97 9.88 -19.58 -6.13
N TYR A 98 8.64 -19.16 -5.90
CA TYR A 98 7.54 -19.50 -6.81
C TYR A 98 7.69 -18.77 -8.14
N LYS A 99 7.31 -19.44 -9.24
CA LYS A 99 7.13 -18.81 -10.54
C LYS A 99 5.65 -18.57 -10.77
N LEU A 100 5.27 -17.37 -11.17
CA LEU A 100 3.85 -17.00 -11.29
C LEU A 100 3.35 -16.99 -12.75
N GLY A 101 4.25 -17.17 -13.73
CA GLY A 101 3.91 -17.11 -15.16
C GLY A 101 3.52 -15.70 -15.58
N LYS A 102 2.36 -15.55 -16.24
CA LYS A 102 1.92 -14.26 -16.81
C LYS A 102 1.91 -13.12 -15.77
N GLN A 103 1.57 -13.42 -14.51
CA GLN A 103 1.59 -12.41 -13.44
C GLN A 103 3.01 -11.91 -13.15
N GLU A 104 3.99 -12.79 -13.16
CA GLU A 104 5.40 -12.41 -12.96
C GLU A 104 5.93 -11.56 -14.12
N ASP A 105 5.56 -11.91 -15.37
CA ASP A 105 5.94 -11.14 -16.55
C ASP A 105 5.36 -9.73 -16.53
N LEU A 106 4.13 -9.56 -16.05
CA LEU A 106 3.52 -8.26 -15.84
C LEU A 106 4.31 -7.43 -14.80
N LEU A 107 4.59 -8.01 -13.65
CA LEU A 107 5.32 -7.34 -12.57
C LEU A 107 6.73 -6.91 -12.99
N LYS A 108 7.44 -7.73 -13.77
CA LYS A 108 8.76 -7.40 -14.34
C LYS A 108 8.72 -6.20 -15.27
N LYS A 109 7.59 -5.97 -15.96
CA LYS A 109 7.42 -4.81 -16.84
C LYS A 109 7.06 -3.54 -16.08
N GLU A 110 6.24 -3.65 -15.04
CA GLU A 110 5.71 -2.50 -14.30
C GLU A 110 6.67 -1.99 -13.23
N ILE A 111 7.48 -2.87 -12.64
CA ILE A 111 8.37 -2.51 -11.53
C ILE A 111 9.77 -2.20 -12.04
N LYS A 112 10.20 -0.95 -11.86
CA LYS A 112 11.45 -0.41 -12.42
C LYS A 112 12.71 -1.15 -11.96
N ASP A 113 12.78 -1.56 -10.70
CA ASP A 113 13.93 -2.28 -10.12
C ASP A 113 13.45 -3.58 -9.45
N PHE A 114 12.88 -4.44 -10.28
CA PHE A 114 12.30 -5.71 -9.83
C PHE A 114 13.30 -6.60 -9.06
N PRO A 115 14.56 -6.81 -9.52
CA PRO A 115 15.52 -7.66 -8.80
C PRO A 115 15.88 -7.10 -7.42
N ALA A 116 16.11 -5.80 -7.29
CA ALA A 116 16.43 -5.18 -6.00
C ALA A 116 15.25 -5.29 -5.03
N MET A 117 14.02 -5.10 -5.52
CA MET A 117 12.81 -5.25 -4.71
C MET A 117 12.66 -6.69 -4.18
N ILE A 118 12.85 -7.70 -5.01
CA ILE A 118 12.83 -9.11 -4.59
C ILE A 118 13.91 -9.38 -3.53
N ASN A 119 15.12 -8.90 -3.74
CA ASN A 119 16.21 -9.06 -2.78
C ASN A 119 15.95 -8.36 -1.43
N GLN A 120 15.26 -7.23 -1.45
CA GLN A 120 14.87 -6.53 -0.24
C GLN A 120 13.78 -7.30 0.51
N ILE A 121 12.74 -7.79 -0.18
CA ILE A 121 11.64 -8.58 0.40
C ILE A 121 12.18 -9.88 1.02
N LYS A 122 13.14 -10.56 0.37
CA LYS A 122 13.75 -11.82 0.87
C LYS A 122 14.25 -11.71 2.31
N LYS A 123 14.77 -10.56 2.71
CA LYS A 123 15.32 -10.33 4.06
C LYS A 123 14.25 -10.39 5.16
N TYR A 124 12.98 -10.19 4.81
CA TYR A 124 11.87 -10.08 5.75
C TYR A 124 10.78 -11.15 5.58
N LEU A 125 11.01 -12.17 4.72
CA LEU A 125 10.00 -13.21 4.42
C LEU A 125 9.51 -13.95 5.68
N HIS A 126 10.32 -14.05 6.70
CA HIS A 126 9.98 -14.72 7.96
C HIS A 126 8.91 -13.95 8.79
N HIS A 127 8.66 -12.68 8.47
CA HIS A 127 7.60 -11.87 9.07
C HIS A 127 6.33 -11.81 8.21
N ILE A 128 6.38 -12.36 6.97
CA ILE A 128 5.34 -12.17 5.97
C ILE A 128 4.60 -13.47 5.71
N GLN A 129 3.33 -13.48 6.05
CA GLN A 129 2.41 -14.54 5.65
C GLN A 129 1.90 -14.25 4.23
N THR A 130 2.02 -15.25 3.35
CA THR A 130 1.62 -15.16 1.95
C THR A 130 0.36 -15.96 1.70
N PRO A 131 -0.46 -15.61 0.68
CA PRO A 131 -1.60 -16.40 0.26
C PRO A 131 -1.23 -17.83 -0.10
N THR A 132 -2.16 -18.75 0.11
CA THR A 132 -2.07 -20.17 -0.25
C THR A 132 -2.90 -20.53 -1.48
N ASP A 133 -3.77 -19.63 -1.91
CA ASP A 133 -4.61 -19.75 -3.10
C ASP A 133 -4.97 -18.38 -3.66
N PHE A 134 -5.36 -18.36 -4.93
CA PHE A 134 -5.68 -17.16 -5.68
C PHE A 134 -6.96 -17.31 -6.50
N ALA A 135 -7.61 -16.18 -6.78
CA ALA A 135 -8.66 -16.08 -7.77
C ALA A 135 -8.08 -15.64 -9.12
N VAL A 136 -8.50 -16.33 -10.17
CA VAL A 136 -8.23 -16.00 -11.57
C VAL A 136 -9.56 -15.88 -12.32
N GLU A 137 -9.54 -15.22 -13.47
CA GLU A 137 -10.67 -15.22 -14.39
C GLU A 137 -10.55 -16.40 -15.37
N GLU A 138 -11.63 -17.14 -15.52
CA GLU A 138 -11.79 -18.19 -16.52
C GLU A 138 -13.17 -18.11 -17.18
N LYS A 139 -13.22 -17.77 -18.46
CA LYS A 139 -14.46 -17.62 -19.25
C LYS A 139 -15.48 -16.64 -18.59
N GLY A 140 -14.97 -15.49 -18.12
CA GLY A 140 -15.78 -14.46 -17.45
C GLY A 140 -16.23 -14.81 -16.02
N LYS A 141 -15.69 -15.88 -15.42
CA LYS A 141 -16.05 -16.31 -14.06
C LYS A 141 -14.82 -16.37 -13.17
N ARG A 142 -15.04 -16.07 -11.87
CA ARG A 142 -14.03 -16.29 -10.82
C ARG A 142 -13.78 -17.79 -10.66
N LYS A 143 -12.52 -18.19 -10.74
CA LYS A 143 -12.06 -19.55 -10.44
C LYS A 143 -10.89 -19.47 -9.45
N GLU A 144 -10.86 -20.34 -8.48
CA GLU A 144 -9.77 -20.41 -7.52
C GLU A 144 -8.73 -21.45 -7.92
N ILE A 145 -7.47 -21.11 -7.68
CA ILE A 145 -6.31 -21.96 -7.93
C ILE A 145 -5.42 -22.00 -6.70
N THR A 146 -4.73 -23.10 -6.48
CA THR A 146 -3.75 -23.26 -5.40
C THR A 146 -2.32 -22.97 -5.90
N LEU A 147 -1.36 -22.88 -4.97
CA LEU A 147 0.04 -22.62 -5.32
C LEU A 147 0.68 -23.73 -6.16
N GLU A 148 0.21 -24.98 -6.01
CA GLU A 148 0.70 -26.14 -6.78
C GLU A 148 0.35 -26.05 -8.26
N GLN A 149 -0.62 -25.24 -8.63
CA GLN A 149 -1.03 -25.02 -10.02
C GLN A 149 -0.21 -23.92 -10.72
N LEU A 150 0.68 -23.28 -10.00
CA LEU A 150 1.60 -22.29 -10.58
C LEU A 150 2.81 -22.98 -11.23
N PRO A 151 3.42 -22.41 -12.29
CA PRO A 151 3.04 -21.17 -12.97
C PRO A 151 1.86 -21.33 -13.94
N ILE A 152 1.07 -20.26 -14.14
CA ILE A 152 -0.06 -20.26 -15.07
C ILE A 152 -0.01 -19.09 -16.06
N ASN A 153 -0.67 -19.28 -17.21
CA ASN A 153 -0.81 -18.22 -18.21
C ASN A 153 -2.07 -17.36 -17.99
N LYS A 154 -2.30 -16.95 -16.73
CA LYS A 154 -3.40 -16.08 -16.30
C LYS A 154 -2.90 -15.08 -15.28
N LEU A 155 -3.62 -13.94 -15.13
CA LEU A 155 -3.36 -12.99 -14.07
C LEU A 155 -4.02 -13.46 -12.75
N LEU A 156 -3.37 -13.15 -11.64
CA LEU A 156 -3.87 -13.41 -10.29
C LEU A 156 -4.59 -12.14 -9.83
N PHE A 157 -5.91 -12.19 -9.75
CA PHE A 157 -6.71 -10.99 -9.48
C PHE A 157 -6.97 -10.74 -7.99
N ASP A 158 -7.02 -11.79 -7.19
CA ASP A 158 -7.34 -11.68 -5.77
C ASP A 158 -6.82 -12.89 -5.00
N ILE A 159 -6.81 -12.82 -3.68
CA ILE A 159 -6.59 -13.97 -2.80
C ILE A 159 -7.78 -14.93 -2.85
N GLY A 160 -7.54 -16.21 -2.69
CA GLY A 160 -8.58 -17.25 -2.70
C GLY A 160 -9.28 -17.44 -1.35
N SER A 161 -10.31 -18.25 -1.33
CA SER A 161 -11.16 -18.49 -0.15
C SER A 161 -10.42 -19.17 1.00
N LYS A 162 -9.41 -20.01 0.72
CA LYS A 162 -8.57 -20.62 1.76
C LYS A 162 -7.72 -19.56 2.46
N THR A 163 -7.12 -18.66 1.69
CA THR A 163 -6.36 -17.51 2.21
C THR A 163 -7.24 -16.58 3.03
N ILE A 164 -8.45 -16.25 2.55
CA ILE A 164 -9.43 -15.43 3.28
C ILE A 164 -9.71 -16.06 4.65
N LYS A 165 -10.02 -17.37 4.68
CA LYS A 165 -10.26 -18.11 5.93
C LYS A 165 -9.08 -18.04 6.90
N GLN A 166 -7.87 -18.16 6.38
CA GLN A 166 -6.64 -18.11 7.15
C GLN A 166 -6.39 -16.71 7.71
N TYR A 167 -6.49 -15.69 6.86
CA TYR A 167 -6.28 -14.29 7.25
C TYR A 167 -7.35 -13.79 8.23
N THR A 168 -8.60 -14.22 8.07
CA THR A 168 -9.67 -13.90 9.03
C THR A 168 -9.30 -14.35 10.44
N LYS A 169 -8.69 -15.53 10.61
CA LYS A 169 -8.26 -16.00 11.93
C LYS A 169 -7.20 -15.09 12.57
N GLU A 170 -6.28 -14.54 11.78
CA GLU A 170 -5.27 -13.62 12.28
C GLU A 170 -5.87 -12.23 12.57
N ILE A 171 -6.75 -11.77 11.70
CA ILE A 171 -7.48 -10.51 11.85
C ILE A 171 -8.32 -10.49 13.13
N THR A 172 -9.04 -11.58 13.42
CA THR A 172 -9.88 -11.66 14.63
C THR A 172 -9.11 -11.71 15.94
N LYS A 173 -7.83 -12.08 15.91
CA LYS A 173 -6.95 -12.06 17.09
C LYS A 173 -6.25 -10.72 17.29
N ALA A 174 -6.18 -9.90 16.23
CA ALA A 174 -5.45 -8.65 16.27
C ALA A 174 -6.17 -7.60 17.12
N THR A 175 -5.42 -6.94 17.99
CA THR A 175 -5.91 -5.80 18.79
C THR A 175 -5.83 -4.47 18.04
N SER A 176 -4.97 -4.41 17.02
CA SER A 176 -4.76 -3.25 16.17
C SER A 176 -4.38 -3.71 14.76
N ILE A 177 -4.93 -3.07 13.75
CA ILE A 177 -4.72 -3.42 12.34
C ILE A 177 -4.29 -2.18 11.56
N PHE A 178 -3.20 -2.32 10.82
CA PHE A 178 -2.79 -1.36 9.80
C PHE A 178 -3.06 -1.97 8.41
N TYR A 179 -4.01 -1.39 7.67
CA TYR A 179 -4.40 -1.85 6.34
C TYR A 179 -3.97 -0.84 5.27
N LYS A 180 -3.25 -1.33 4.25
CA LYS A 180 -2.75 -0.51 3.15
C LYS A 180 -2.96 -1.19 1.80
N GLY A 181 -3.75 -0.55 0.95
CA GLY A 181 -4.04 -0.96 -0.42
C GLY A 181 -4.98 -2.16 -0.54
N PRO A 182 -5.69 -2.32 -1.66
CA PRO A 182 -6.64 -3.40 -1.87
C PRO A 182 -5.97 -4.76 -1.92
N SER A 183 -6.69 -5.80 -1.48
CA SER A 183 -6.24 -7.19 -1.52
C SER A 183 -6.27 -7.80 -2.91
N GLY A 184 -7.10 -7.26 -3.80
CA GLY A 184 -7.27 -7.73 -5.18
C GLY A 184 -7.72 -6.63 -6.12
N LEU A 185 -8.06 -7.00 -7.34
CA LEU A 185 -8.60 -6.09 -8.35
C LEU A 185 -10.05 -5.72 -7.95
N TYR A 186 -10.32 -4.42 -7.84
CA TYR A 186 -11.60 -3.86 -7.39
C TYR A 186 -12.30 -2.99 -8.45
N THR A 187 -11.68 -2.85 -9.62
CA THR A 187 -12.28 -2.11 -10.74
C THR A 187 -13.15 -3.03 -11.56
N ASP A 188 -14.43 -2.69 -11.69
CA ASP A 188 -15.33 -3.32 -12.65
C ASP A 188 -14.83 -3.06 -14.07
N LYS A 189 -14.81 -4.13 -14.87
CA LYS A 189 -14.58 -4.06 -16.31
C LYS A 189 -15.85 -4.44 -17.03
#